data_241c159830d8c431b8b7be6c1d17a032
#
_entry.id   241c159830d8c431b8b7be6c1d17a032
#
_cell.length_a   1.000
_cell.length_b   1.000
_cell.length_c   1.000
_cell.angle_alpha   90.00
_cell.angle_beta   90.00
_cell.angle_gamma   90.00
#
_symmetry.space_group_name_H-M   'P 1'
#
loop_
_entity.id
_entity.type
_entity.pdbx_description
1 polymer ?
#
loop_
_entity_poly.entity_id
_entity_poly.type
_entity_poly.pdbx_seq_one_letter_code
_entity_poly.pdbx_strand_id
1 'polypeptide(L)'
;KNVEFDVGERLFVVGPNAAGKSNLLDIFRFLSDIAGQGGGLAFAIKRRGGLAKVRSLFARNNARGRLVVDVKLRDGEDTWRYRLSVKGERGGQNRPVVDEELVTKNDREILRRPDDRDRKDEVLLTQTHLEQIASNQRFRPIADYFDRVQYFHLVPQIIRDPSRTLVANDDPFGSDFIVQMNATAPRTRDAWLRRMREALRAAVPGFDSLSIELDPAGKPHLIAGYKNWRSAPSKQNEADFSDGTLRLIGLLWAIIKMPANPGVLLLEEPELSLNSAIVKILPSVLAQARRSSDLQIILSTHAPEILNDEGISPDEVLLLRVTDDGSRAELLSSLPDASDLDLGLTISDVVDDLIAPDDLTGLFKAARSRR
;
A
#
# COMPACT_ATOMS: atom_id res chain seq x y z
N LYS A 1 -14.28 2.04 14.27
CA LYS A 1 -13.96 2.94 15.38
C LYS A 1 -12.57 2.72 15.93
N ASN A 2 -12.24 1.52 16.35
CA ASN A 2 -10.90 1.17 16.79
C ASN A 2 -10.53 -0.14 16.12
N VAL A 3 -9.41 -0.13 15.40
CA VAL A 3 -8.87 -1.31 14.72
C VAL A 3 -7.49 -1.51 15.31
N GLU A 4 -7.22 -2.69 15.85
CA GLU A 4 -5.94 -3.07 16.43
C GLU A 4 -5.55 -4.44 15.87
N PHE A 5 -4.32 -4.56 15.39
CA PHE A 5 -3.79 -5.80 14.82
C PHE A 5 -2.27 -5.77 14.83
N ASP A 6 -1.68 -6.94 14.82
CA ASP A 6 -0.25 -7.11 14.67
C ASP A 6 0.11 -7.31 13.19
N VAL A 7 1.25 -6.75 12.79
CA VAL A 7 1.80 -6.89 11.45
C VAL A 7 3.09 -7.69 11.54
N GLY A 8 3.05 -8.90 11.03
CA GLY A 8 4.24 -9.74 10.89
C GLY A 8 5.13 -9.30 9.72
N GLU A 9 5.87 -10.22 9.18
CA GLU A 9 6.73 -10.00 8.01
C GLU A 9 5.93 -9.83 6.72
N ARG A 10 4.78 -10.53 6.63
CA ARG A 10 3.78 -10.38 5.55
C ARG A 10 2.41 -10.25 6.19
N LEU A 11 1.53 -9.49 5.54
CA LEU A 11 0.13 -9.39 5.93
C LEU A 11 -0.75 -9.32 4.69
N PHE A 12 -1.68 -10.25 4.58
CA PHE A 12 -2.71 -10.30 3.54
C PHE A 12 -4.01 -9.73 4.12
N VAL A 13 -4.39 -8.55 3.66
CA VAL A 13 -5.61 -7.86 4.11
C VAL A 13 -6.75 -8.24 3.19
N VAL A 14 -7.72 -8.99 3.71
CA VAL A 14 -8.88 -9.49 2.97
C VAL A 14 -10.18 -8.95 3.53
N GLY A 15 -11.24 -8.98 2.75
CA GLY A 15 -12.58 -8.56 3.19
C GLY A 15 -13.42 -8.05 2.02
N PRO A 16 -14.72 -7.89 2.24
CA PRO A 16 -15.64 -7.44 1.19
C PRO A 16 -15.32 -6.02 0.70
N ASN A 17 -15.98 -5.63 -0.40
CA ASN A 17 -15.90 -4.26 -0.90
C ASN A 17 -16.35 -3.27 0.19
N ALA A 18 -15.69 -2.12 0.26
CA ALA A 18 -15.94 -1.08 1.26
C ALA A 18 -15.65 -1.46 2.74
N ALA A 19 -15.04 -2.62 3.02
CA ALA A 19 -14.63 -3.00 4.37
C ALA A 19 -13.50 -2.12 4.95
N GLY A 20 -12.80 -1.34 4.10
CA GLY A 20 -11.77 -0.40 4.54
C GLY A 20 -10.34 -0.87 4.32
N LYS A 21 -10.09 -1.86 3.45
CA LYS A 21 -8.74 -2.35 3.11
C LYS A 21 -7.81 -1.23 2.68
N SER A 22 -8.22 -0.42 1.71
CA SER A 22 -7.45 0.76 1.25
C SER A 22 -7.20 1.77 2.37
N ASN A 23 -8.18 1.97 3.27
CA ASN A 23 -8.01 2.88 4.41
C ASN A 23 -6.98 2.35 5.41
N LEU A 24 -6.86 1.02 5.55
CA LEU A 24 -5.87 0.41 6.43
C LEU A 24 -4.46 0.61 5.85
N LEU A 25 -4.25 0.37 4.57
CA LEU A 25 -2.98 0.65 3.90
C LEU A 25 -2.64 2.16 3.95
N ASP A 26 -3.65 3.02 3.84
CA ASP A 26 -3.48 4.48 3.88
C ASP A 26 -2.98 5.00 5.25
N ILE A 27 -3.12 4.24 6.34
CA ILE A 27 -2.53 4.60 7.64
C ILE A 27 -1.00 4.65 7.55
N PHE A 28 -0.38 3.64 6.95
CA PHE A 28 1.08 3.59 6.75
C PHE A 28 1.54 4.70 5.82
N ARG A 29 0.79 4.90 4.73
CA ARG A 29 1.05 6.00 3.80
C ARG A 29 0.88 7.37 4.44
N PHE A 30 -0.08 7.54 5.34
CA PHE A 30 -0.28 8.77 6.09
C PHE A 30 0.94 9.12 6.96
N LEU A 31 1.50 8.13 7.66
CA LEU A 31 2.70 8.31 8.47
C LEU A 31 3.94 8.56 7.60
N SER A 32 4.03 7.90 6.44
CA SER A 32 5.06 8.17 5.43
C SER A 32 4.97 9.59 4.87
N ASP A 33 3.77 10.06 4.51
CA ASP A 33 3.56 11.43 4.05
C ASP A 33 3.94 12.48 5.12
N ILE A 34 3.89 12.13 6.41
CA ILE A 34 4.34 13.02 7.50
C ILE A 34 5.86 12.98 7.63
N ALA A 35 6.47 11.80 7.63
CA ALA A 35 7.90 11.61 7.89
C ALA A 35 8.78 11.97 6.70
N GLY A 36 8.26 11.85 5.47
CA GLY A 36 9.01 12.03 4.23
C GLY A 36 9.50 13.45 4.00
N GLN A 37 10.59 13.57 3.24
CA GLN A 37 11.17 14.87 2.88
C GLN A 37 10.18 15.71 2.07
N GLY A 38 9.91 16.94 2.54
CA GLY A 38 8.92 17.84 1.92
C GLY A 38 7.46 17.48 2.25
N GLY A 39 7.25 16.48 3.11
CA GLY A 39 5.95 16.09 3.65
C GLY A 39 5.49 16.93 4.84
N GLY A 40 4.81 16.28 5.78
CA GLY A 40 4.33 16.87 7.03
C GLY A 40 2.83 16.71 7.24
N LEU A 41 2.36 17.02 8.44
CA LEU A 41 0.97 16.84 8.86
C LEU A 41 -0.03 17.55 7.92
N ALA A 42 0.25 18.81 7.58
CA ALA A 42 -0.61 19.60 6.70
C ALA A 42 -0.69 19.01 5.30
N PHE A 43 0.45 18.56 4.75
CA PHE A 43 0.53 17.88 3.47
C PHE A 43 -0.24 16.56 3.48
N ALA A 44 -0.01 15.71 4.45
CA ALA A 44 -0.65 14.40 4.59
C ALA A 44 -2.19 14.51 4.64
N ILE A 45 -2.71 15.49 5.38
CA ILE A 45 -4.15 15.76 5.48
C ILE A 45 -4.70 16.36 4.17
N LYS A 46 -3.98 17.33 3.57
CA LYS A 46 -4.40 17.99 2.32
C LYS A 46 -4.49 16.98 1.17
N ARG A 47 -3.52 16.08 1.04
CA ARG A 47 -3.48 15.01 0.02
C ARG A 47 -4.74 14.13 0.07
N ARG A 48 -5.33 13.96 1.26
CA ARG A 48 -6.55 13.18 1.49
C ARG A 48 -7.84 14.00 1.39
N GLY A 49 -7.75 15.26 0.92
CA GLY A 49 -8.89 16.16 0.74
C GLY A 49 -9.40 16.79 2.04
N GLY A 50 -8.53 16.88 3.06
CA GLY A 50 -8.78 17.56 4.32
C GLY A 50 -9.24 16.66 5.46
N LEU A 51 -9.16 17.20 6.68
CA LEU A 51 -9.40 16.45 7.93
C LEU A 51 -10.79 15.80 7.99
N ALA A 52 -11.80 16.43 7.40
CA ALA A 52 -13.16 15.91 7.38
C ALA A 52 -13.29 14.61 6.57
N LYS A 53 -12.47 14.44 5.52
CA LYS A 53 -12.46 13.21 4.70
C LYS A 53 -11.67 12.08 5.35
N VAL A 54 -10.60 12.40 6.08
CA VAL A 54 -9.76 11.42 6.77
C VAL A 54 -10.50 10.76 7.92
N ARG A 55 -11.46 11.48 8.52
CA ARG A 55 -12.30 10.91 9.59
C ARG A 55 -13.22 9.84 9.05
N SER A 56 -13.45 8.79 9.85
CA SER A 56 -14.45 7.76 9.55
C SER A 56 -15.81 8.37 9.24
N LEU A 57 -16.52 7.80 8.26
CA LEU A 57 -17.90 8.19 7.91
C LEU A 57 -18.82 8.26 9.13
N PHE A 58 -18.67 7.33 10.07
CA PHE A 58 -19.45 7.27 11.31
C PHE A 58 -19.06 8.34 12.33
N ALA A 59 -17.88 8.95 12.22
CA ALA A 59 -17.42 10.03 13.06
C ALA A 59 -17.70 11.42 12.46
N ARG A 60 -18.15 11.52 11.20
CA ARG A 60 -18.35 12.80 10.49
C ARG A 60 -19.27 13.77 11.22
N ASN A 61 -20.28 13.27 11.92
CA ASN A 61 -21.22 14.12 12.68
C ASN A 61 -20.66 14.59 14.02
N ASN A 62 -19.47 14.10 14.43
CA ASN A 62 -18.80 14.56 15.63
C ASN A 62 -17.73 15.59 15.26
N ALA A 63 -18.07 16.88 15.34
CA ALA A 63 -17.13 17.98 15.08
C ALA A 63 -15.88 17.95 15.98
N ARG A 64 -15.93 17.20 17.09
CA ARG A 64 -14.82 16.97 18.02
C ARG A 64 -14.06 15.66 17.75
N GLY A 65 -14.39 14.94 16.66
CA GLY A 65 -13.74 13.69 16.30
C GLY A 65 -12.23 13.87 16.13
N ARG A 66 -11.45 12.99 16.74
CA ARG A 66 -10.00 12.92 16.63
C ARG A 66 -9.61 11.83 15.66
N LEU A 67 -8.57 12.06 14.88
CA LEU A 67 -7.84 11.01 14.17
C LEU A 67 -6.74 10.53 15.12
N VAL A 68 -6.73 9.26 15.46
CA VAL A 68 -5.70 8.68 16.31
C VAL A 68 -5.02 7.54 15.55
N VAL A 69 -3.71 7.60 15.48
CA VAL A 69 -2.84 6.53 15.00
C VAL A 69 -1.87 6.17 16.12
N ASP A 70 -1.74 4.89 16.42
CA ASP A 70 -0.90 4.37 17.51
C ASP A 70 -0.16 3.15 16.97
N VAL A 71 1.16 3.24 16.83
CA VAL A 71 1.99 2.21 16.20
C VAL A 71 3.08 1.79 17.16
N LYS A 72 3.25 0.47 17.30
CA LYS A 72 4.40 -0.13 17.99
C LYS A 72 5.33 -0.74 16.95
N LEU A 73 6.61 -0.43 17.05
CA LEU A 73 7.66 -0.95 16.17
C LEU A 73 8.68 -1.69 17.00
N ARG A 74 9.21 -2.78 16.46
CA ARG A 74 10.36 -3.50 17.04
C ARG A 74 11.56 -3.32 16.14
N ASP A 75 12.68 -2.89 16.73
CA ASP A 75 13.95 -2.72 16.05
C ASP A 75 15.04 -3.43 16.88
N GLY A 76 15.35 -4.67 16.50
CA GLY A 76 16.17 -5.56 17.31
C GLY A 76 15.56 -5.81 18.69
N GLU A 77 16.29 -5.42 19.76
CA GLU A 77 15.82 -5.50 21.15
C GLU A 77 14.99 -4.28 21.60
N ASP A 78 15.01 -3.21 20.82
CA ASP A 78 14.29 -1.99 21.14
C ASP A 78 12.83 -2.06 20.70
N THR A 79 11.92 -1.64 21.58
CA THR A 79 10.51 -1.45 21.29
C THR A 79 10.19 0.04 21.28
N TRP A 80 9.67 0.53 20.20
CA TRP A 80 9.24 1.89 20.01
C TRP A 80 7.72 1.98 19.92
N ARG A 81 7.13 3.03 20.47
CA ARG A 81 5.73 3.38 20.24
C ARG A 81 5.65 4.81 19.77
N TYR A 82 4.91 5.03 18.70
CA TYR A 82 4.55 6.35 18.19
C TYR A 82 3.04 6.49 18.20
N ARG A 83 2.53 7.46 18.94
CA ARG A 83 1.10 7.77 18.99
C ARG A 83 0.89 9.21 18.55
N LEU A 84 0.02 9.42 17.56
CA LEU A 84 -0.38 10.72 17.04
C LEU A 84 -1.89 10.85 17.13
N SER A 85 -2.37 11.89 17.82
CA SER A 85 -3.77 12.33 17.81
C SER A 85 -3.87 13.70 17.14
N VAL A 86 -4.74 13.82 16.15
CA VAL A 86 -4.95 15.04 15.36
C VAL A 86 -6.40 15.50 15.49
N LYS A 87 -6.60 16.80 15.69
CA LYS A 87 -7.91 17.47 15.73
C LYS A 87 -7.95 18.65 14.78
N GLY A 88 -9.13 19.20 14.53
CA GLY A 88 -9.27 20.51 13.87
C GLY A 88 -9.07 21.65 14.87
N GLU A 89 -8.43 22.72 14.42
CA GLU A 89 -8.29 23.96 15.16
C GLU A 89 -9.66 24.54 15.54
N ARG A 90 -9.80 25.07 16.77
CA ARG A 90 -11.05 25.68 17.21
C ARG A 90 -11.15 27.13 16.69
N GLY A 91 -12.29 27.46 16.08
CA GLY A 91 -12.60 28.85 15.69
C GLY A 91 -11.89 29.38 14.45
N GLY A 92 -11.13 28.54 13.73
CA GLY A 92 -10.38 28.90 12.53
C GLY A 92 -10.81 28.17 11.26
N GLN A 93 -9.90 28.07 10.31
CA GLN A 93 -10.09 27.38 9.02
C GLN A 93 -10.11 25.84 9.12
N ASN A 94 -10.34 25.28 10.33
CA ASN A 94 -10.30 23.84 10.61
C ASN A 94 -8.95 23.18 10.19
N ARG A 95 -7.84 23.91 10.38
CA ARG A 95 -6.49 23.39 10.15
C ARG A 95 -6.23 22.17 11.04
N PRO A 96 -5.51 21.14 10.56
CA PRO A 96 -5.10 20.04 11.39
C PRO A 96 -4.08 20.53 12.42
N VAL A 97 -4.30 20.16 13.68
CA VAL A 97 -3.36 20.43 14.77
C VAL A 97 -3.15 19.18 15.60
N VAL A 98 -1.94 19.03 16.13
CA VAL A 98 -1.58 17.95 17.04
C VAL A 98 -2.39 18.12 18.32
N ASP A 99 -3.15 17.09 18.69
CA ASP A 99 -3.83 17.01 19.97
C ASP A 99 -3.00 16.25 21.00
N GLU A 100 -2.29 15.21 20.54
CA GLU A 100 -1.29 14.47 21.31
C GLU A 100 -0.24 13.91 20.34
N GLU A 101 1.04 14.01 20.68
CA GLU A 101 2.14 13.30 20.05
C GLU A 101 3.00 12.68 21.15
N LEU A 102 3.05 11.34 21.18
CA LEU A 102 3.77 10.57 22.19
C LEU A 102 4.76 9.64 21.52
N VAL A 103 5.99 9.64 22.00
CA VAL A 103 7.00 8.64 21.65
C VAL A 103 7.53 7.99 22.90
N THR A 104 7.55 6.65 22.90
CA THR A 104 8.23 5.88 23.94
C THR A 104 9.27 4.95 23.33
N LYS A 105 10.33 4.65 24.06
CA LYS A 105 11.31 3.61 23.76
C LYS A 105 11.44 2.69 24.99
N ASN A 106 11.19 1.40 24.83
CA ASN A 106 11.22 0.41 25.92
C ASN A 106 10.36 0.90 27.11
N ASP A 107 9.15 1.36 26.80
CA ASP A 107 8.15 1.93 27.74
C ASP A 107 8.58 3.22 28.45
N ARG A 108 9.75 3.78 28.14
CA ARG A 108 10.20 5.07 28.66
C ARG A 108 9.77 6.19 27.71
N GLU A 109 9.13 7.23 28.27
CA GLU A 109 8.72 8.39 27.50
C GLU A 109 9.93 9.18 26.99
N ILE A 110 9.96 9.42 25.66
CA ILE A 110 10.98 10.21 24.95
C ILE A 110 10.42 11.59 24.60
N LEU A 111 9.16 11.62 24.17
CA LEU A 111 8.45 12.81 23.76
C LEU A 111 6.99 12.73 24.20
N ARG A 112 6.50 13.84 24.74
CA ARG A 112 5.05 14.07 24.92
C ARG A 112 4.71 15.51 24.58
N ARG A 113 3.74 15.69 23.71
CA ARG A 113 3.18 16.98 23.33
C ARG A 113 1.65 16.97 23.48
N PRO A 114 1.00 18.10 23.79
CA PRO A 114 1.56 19.45 23.98
C PRO A 114 2.45 19.56 25.22
N ASP A 115 3.60 20.21 25.08
CA ASP A 115 4.50 20.58 26.18
C ASP A 115 4.33 22.07 26.59
N ASP A 116 5.23 22.59 27.42
CA ASP A 116 5.16 23.98 27.89
C ASP A 116 5.48 25.01 26.79
N ARG A 117 6.21 24.62 25.73
CA ARG A 117 6.47 25.46 24.56
C ARG A 117 5.23 25.54 23.69
N ASP A 118 4.60 24.40 23.44
CA ASP A 118 3.36 24.29 22.68
C ASP A 118 2.21 25.10 23.33
N ARG A 119 2.17 25.12 24.69
CA ARG A 119 1.18 25.91 25.42
C ARG A 119 1.40 27.43 25.34
N LYS A 120 2.66 27.85 25.14
CA LYS A 120 3.03 29.26 24.92
C LYS A 120 2.81 29.72 23.49
N ASP A 121 2.96 28.81 22.53
CA ASP A 121 2.80 29.08 21.13
C ASP A 121 2.08 27.87 20.45
N GLU A 122 0.74 27.94 20.39
CA GLU A 122 -0.09 26.89 19.79
C GLU A 122 0.17 26.69 18.29
N VAL A 123 0.84 27.62 17.61
CA VAL A 123 1.23 27.46 16.20
C VAL A 123 2.18 26.29 16.03
N LEU A 124 2.99 25.94 17.01
CA LEU A 124 3.87 24.78 17.00
C LEU A 124 3.11 23.47 16.83
N LEU A 125 1.84 23.41 17.26
CA LEU A 125 0.98 22.23 17.10
C LEU A 125 0.47 22.01 15.68
N THR A 126 0.72 22.93 14.74
CA THR A 126 0.43 22.72 13.32
C THR A 126 1.39 21.73 12.64
N GLN A 127 2.47 21.40 13.31
CA GLN A 127 3.51 20.46 12.86
C GLN A 127 3.74 19.37 13.91
N THR A 128 4.02 18.15 13.45
CA THR A 128 4.51 17.08 14.30
C THR A 128 6.01 17.20 14.53
N HIS A 129 6.53 16.60 15.60
CA HIS A 129 7.97 16.43 15.75
C HIS A 129 8.51 15.32 14.80
N LEU A 130 7.64 14.42 14.34
CA LEU A 130 8.01 13.38 13.36
C LEU A 130 8.55 13.99 12.05
N GLU A 131 7.91 15.05 11.55
CA GLU A 131 8.31 15.72 10.29
C GLU A 131 9.55 16.62 10.45
N GLN A 132 9.88 17.01 11.68
CA GLN A 132 10.93 17.98 11.94
C GLN A 132 12.28 17.30 12.20
N ILE A 133 13.25 17.44 11.28
CA ILE A 133 14.57 16.79 11.36
C ILE A 133 15.30 17.11 12.68
N ALA A 134 15.20 18.33 13.19
CA ALA A 134 15.83 18.70 14.46
C ALA A 134 15.12 18.11 15.67
N SER A 135 13.79 18.00 15.63
CA SER A 135 12.98 17.54 16.76
C SER A 135 12.95 16.02 16.88
N ASN A 136 13.01 15.28 15.76
CA ASN A 136 12.94 13.83 15.76
C ASN A 136 14.29 13.12 16.00
N GLN A 137 15.37 13.86 16.31
CA GLN A 137 16.71 13.30 16.51
C GLN A 137 16.74 12.14 17.53
N ARG A 138 15.96 12.23 18.61
CA ARG A 138 15.91 11.23 19.68
C ARG A 138 15.13 9.96 19.30
N PHE A 139 14.33 10.02 18.24
CA PHE A 139 13.51 8.91 17.72
C PHE A 139 13.58 8.82 16.19
N ARG A 140 14.74 9.14 15.64
CA ARG A 140 15.04 9.08 14.21
C ARG A 140 14.70 7.71 13.58
N PRO A 141 14.93 6.56 14.24
CA PRO A 141 14.56 5.27 13.68
C PRO A 141 13.09 5.15 13.29
N ILE A 142 12.17 5.80 14.03
CA ILE A 142 10.74 5.83 13.70
C ILE A 142 10.50 6.65 12.42
N ALA A 143 11.10 7.84 12.32
CA ALA A 143 10.97 8.69 11.13
C ALA A 143 11.53 7.97 9.88
N ASP A 144 12.72 7.37 9.99
CA ASP A 144 13.37 6.63 8.92
C ASP A 144 12.56 5.38 8.50
N TYR A 145 11.88 4.73 9.43
CA TYR A 145 11.01 3.59 9.13
C TYR A 145 9.82 4.03 8.27
N PHE A 146 9.13 5.11 8.66
CA PHE A 146 7.98 5.60 7.89
C PHE A 146 8.38 6.25 6.56
N ASP A 147 9.53 6.91 6.47
CA ASP A 147 10.05 7.46 5.21
C ASP A 147 10.31 6.37 4.16
N ARG A 148 10.61 5.13 4.60
CA ARG A 148 10.85 3.99 3.72
C ARG A 148 9.59 3.19 3.33
N VAL A 149 8.41 3.62 3.74
CA VAL A 149 7.16 2.99 3.29
C VAL A 149 6.92 3.30 1.82
N GLN A 150 6.76 2.26 1.01
CA GLN A 150 6.44 2.38 -0.39
C GLN A 150 5.05 1.81 -0.67
N TYR A 151 4.23 2.56 -1.38
CA TYR A 151 2.86 2.18 -1.69
C TYR A 151 2.67 2.09 -3.21
N PHE A 152 2.11 0.97 -3.66
CA PHE A 152 1.81 0.70 -5.05
C PHE A 152 0.35 0.28 -5.24
N HIS A 153 -0.34 1.05 -6.05
CA HIS A 153 -1.66 0.75 -6.59
C HIS A 153 -1.65 1.08 -8.07
N LEU A 154 -1.06 0.21 -8.88
CA LEU A 154 -0.82 0.49 -10.30
C LEU A 154 -2.11 0.54 -11.10
N VAL A 155 -2.31 1.64 -11.81
CA VAL A 155 -3.45 1.88 -12.69
C VAL A 155 -2.99 1.95 -14.14
N PRO A 156 -3.23 0.90 -14.95
CA PRO A 156 -2.74 0.84 -16.33
C PRO A 156 -3.11 2.05 -17.18
N GLN A 157 -4.31 2.61 -16.99
CA GLN A 157 -4.78 3.80 -17.70
C GLN A 157 -3.95 5.05 -17.40
N ILE A 158 -3.42 5.17 -16.17
CA ILE A 158 -2.53 6.26 -15.78
C ILE A 158 -1.14 6.06 -16.36
N ILE A 159 -0.66 4.81 -16.41
CA ILE A 159 0.64 4.48 -17.03
C ILE A 159 0.63 4.83 -18.52
N ARG A 160 -0.45 4.52 -19.24
CA ARG A 160 -0.61 4.85 -20.66
C ARG A 160 -0.75 6.34 -20.90
N ASP A 161 -1.45 7.04 -20.03
CA ASP A 161 -1.70 8.48 -20.13
C ASP A 161 -1.37 9.19 -18.81
N PRO A 162 -0.08 9.49 -18.57
CA PRO A 162 0.37 10.16 -17.35
C PRO A 162 -0.23 11.55 -17.13
N SER A 163 -0.82 12.17 -18.15
CA SER A 163 -1.47 13.49 -18.03
C SER A 163 -2.74 13.46 -17.16
N ARG A 164 -3.26 12.27 -16.88
CA ARG A 164 -4.46 12.07 -16.02
C ARG A 164 -4.20 12.28 -14.53
N THR A 165 -2.95 12.41 -14.11
CA THR A 165 -2.60 12.66 -12.72
C THR A 165 -1.92 14.02 -12.56
N LEU A 166 -2.11 14.64 -11.38
CA LEU A 166 -1.42 15.87 -10.99
C LEU A 166 -0.16 15.57 -10.15
N VAL A 167 0.14 14.29 -9.89
CA VAL A 167 1.32 13.88 -9.11
C VAL A 167 2.52 13.87 -10.03
N ALA A 168 3.53 14.67 -9.70
CA ALA A 168 4.71 14.84 -10.55
C ALA A 168 5.80 13.79 -10.31
N ASN A 169 5.93 13.27 -9.07
CA ASN A 169 6.95 12.30 -8.69
C ASN A 169 6.40 11.31 -7.67
N ASP A 170 6.93 10.08 -7.69
CA ASP A 170 6.54 8.99 -6.79
C ASP A 170 5.03 8.75 -6.74
N ASP A 171 4.42 8.74 -7.94
CA ASP A 171 3.00 8.47 -8.05
C ASP A 171 2.71 6.97 -7.85
N PRO A 172 1.99 6.61 -6.79
CA PRO A 172 1.67 5.21 -6.50
C PRO A 172 0.81 4.55 -7.58
N PHE A 173 0.16 5.36 -8.43
CA PHE A 173 -0.65 4.88 -9.56
C PHE A 173 0.17 4.63 -10.83
N GLY A 174 1.45 4.99 -10.84
CA GLY A 174 2.42 4.64 -11.86
C GLY A 174 2.54 5.64 -13.01
N SER A 175 2.09 6.90 -12.87
CA SER A 175 2.21 7.90 -13.94
C SER A 175 3.65 8.19 -14.36
N ASP A 176 4.58 8.09 -13.42
CA ASP A 176 5.99 8.45 -13.59
C ASP A 176 6.92 7.23 -13.65
N PHE A 177 6.38 6.00 -13.58
CA PHE A 177 7.20 4.81 -13.42
C PHE A 177 8.17 4.58 -14.59
N ILE A 178 7.77 4.86 -15.85
CA ILE A 178 8.66 4.75 -17.03
C ILE A 178 9.75 5.83 -16.97
N VAL A 179 9.41 7.02 -16.52
CA VAL A 179 10.37 8.12 -16.32
C VAL A 179 11.40 7.76 -15.25
N GLN A 180 10.96 7.20 -14.13
CA GLN A 180 11.85 6.71 -13.08
C GLN A 180 12.77 5.59 -13.58
N MET A 181 12.23 4.64 -14.36
CA MET A 181 13.05 3.60 -14.99
C MET A 181 14.14 4.21 -15.88
N ASN A 182 13.78 5.19 -16.71
CA ASN A 182 14.73 5.84 -17.61
C ASN A 182 15.79 6.66 -16.86
N ALA A 183 15.42 7.30 -15.75
CA ALA A 183 16.33 8.09 -14.92
C ALA A 183 17.33 7.21 -14.12
N THR A 184 17.06 5.91 -14.01
CA THR A 184 17.97 4.99 -13.34
C THR A 184 19.29 4.86 -14.09
N ALA A 185 20.42 4.76 -13.35
CA ALA A 185 21.76 4.62 -13.93
C ALA A 185 21.78 3.47 -14.97
N PRO A 186 22.37 3.65 -16.17
CA PRO A 186 22.24 2.72 -17.31
C PRO A 186 22.57 1.27 -16.96
N ARG A 187 23.67 1.02 -16.24
CA ARG A 187 24.06 -0.35 -15.85
C ARG A 187 23.02 -1.02 -14.94
N THR A 188 22.46 -0.28 -13.99
CA THR A 188 21.43 -0.76 -13.08
C THR A 188 20.13 -1.00 -13.84
N ARG A 189 19.71 -0.05 -14.65
CA ARG A 189 18.52 -0.15 -15.49
C ARG A 189 18.56 -1.37 -16.40
N ASP A 190 19.67 -1.58 -17.10
CA ASP A 190 19.83 -2.71 -18.03
C ASP A 190 19.82 -4.06 -17.30
N ALA A 191 20.38 -4.12 -16.08
CA ALA A 191 20.31 -5.30 -15.23
C ALA A 191 18.87 -5.57 -14.77
N TRP A 192 18.13 -4.55 -14.39
CA TRP A 192 16.73 -4.65 -13.97
C TRP A 192 15.81 -5.05 -15.13
N LEU A 193 15.94 -4.41 -16.29
CA LEU A 193 15.20 -4.78 -17.50
C LEU A 193 15.46 -6.23 -17.94
N ARG A 194 16.70 -6.71 -17.79
CA ARG A 194 17.05 -8.11 -18.05
C ARG A 194 16.32 -9.08 -17.11
N ARG A 195 16.30 -8.81 -15.79
CA ARG A 195 15.55 -9.61 -14.82
C ARG A 195 14.06 -9.60 -15.08
N MET A 196 13.49 -8.42 -15.38
CA MET A 196 12.07 -8.29 -15.74
C MET A 196 11.73 -9.07 -17.00
N ARG A 197 12.60 -9.01 -18.04
CA ARG A 197 12.42 -9.76 -19.27
C ARG A 197 12.37 -11.27 -19.04
N GLU A 198 13.22 -11.79 -18.18
CA GLU A 198 13.22 -13.23 -17.82
C GLU A 198 11.90 -13.64 -17.18
N ALA A 199 11.40 -12.84 -16.21
CA ALA A 199 10.12 -13.08 -15.56
C ALA A 199 8.94 -12.97 -16.56
N LEU A 200 8.95 -11.96 -17.41
CA LEU A 200 7.89 -11.74 -18.40
C LEU A 200 7.85 -12.83 -19.48
N ARG A 201 9.00 -13.39 -19.86
CA ARG A 201 9.05 -14.54 -20.79
C ARG A 201 8.36 -15.78 -20.23
N ALA A 202 8.40 -15.94 -18.91
CA ALA A 202 7.71 -17.06 -18.26
C ALA A 202 6.20 -16.82 -18.12
N ALA A 203 5.79 -15.56 -17.95
CA ALA A 203 4.43 -15.19 -17.59
C ALA A 203 3.55 -14.75 -18.78
N VAL A 204 4.16 -14.23 -19.86
CA VAL A 204 3.46 -13.64 -21.01
C VAL A 204 3.81 -14.39 -22.31
N PRO A 205 2.82 -15.06 -22.91
CA PRO A 205 3.06 -15.83 -24.15
C PRO A 205 3.68 -14.99 -25.28
N GLY A 206 4.73 -15.50 -25.88
CA GLY A 206 5.40 -14.86 -27.01
C GLY A 206 6.29 -13.66 -26.66
N PHE A 207 6.34 -13.25 -25.39
CA PHE A 207 7.20 -12.15 -24.95
C PHE A 207 8.68 -12.45 -25.23
N ASP A 208 9.41 -11.51 -25.82
CA ASP A 208 10.81 -11.69 -26.21
C ASP A 208 11.76 -10.66 -25.61
N SER A 209 11.46 -9.38 -25.75
CA SER A 209 12.36 -8.31 -25.35
C SER A 209 11.64 -7.19 -24.59
N LEU A 210 12.39 -6.46 -23.76
CA LEU A 210 11.93 -5.27 -23.05
C LEU A 210 13.05 -4.23 -23.11
N SER A 211 12.74 -3.02 -23.55
CA SER A 211 13.67 -1.89 -23.63
C SER A 211 12.96 -0.58 -23.32
N ILE A 212 13.73 0.49 -23.10
CA ILE A 212 13.23 1.86 -23.05
C ILE A 212 13.80 2.58 -24.26
N GLU A 213 12.93 3.20 -25.04
CA GLU A 213 13.28 4.02 -26.20
C GLU A 213 12.74 5.44 -25.99
N LEU A 214 13.49 6.46 -26.44
CA LEU A 214 13.03 7.85 -26.38
C LEU A 214 12.33 8.21 -27.68
N ASP A 215 11.20 8.91 -27.58
CA ASP A 215 10.57 9.49 -28.75
C ASP A 215 11.34 10.73 -29.25
N PRO A 216 10.98 11.33 -30.40
CA PRO A 216 11.63 12.54 -30.91
C PRO A 216 11.57 13.77 -29.98
N ALA A 217 10.64 13.79 -29.02
CA ALA A 217 10.51 14.83 -28.00
C ALA A 217 11.36 14.52 -26.75
N GLY A 218 12.05 13.37 -26.70
CA GLY A 218 12.84 12.92 -25.56
C GLY A 218 12.03 12.25 -24.46
N LYS A 219 10.75 11.92 -24.69
CA LYS A 219 9.91 11.20 -23.74
C LYS A 219 10.24 9.71 -23.77
N PRO A 220 10.45 9.05 -22.62
CA PRO A 220 10.72 7.63 -22.56
C PRO A 220 9.45 6.80 -22.76
N HIS A 221 9.58 5.75 -23.57
CA HIS A 221 8.56 4.73 -23.81
C HIS A 221 9.09 3.35 -23.49
N LEU A 222 8.23 2.51 -22.93
CA LEU A 222 8.54 1.11 -22.67
C LEU A 222 8.18 0.29 -23.89
N ILE A 223 9.17 -0.34 -24.53
CA ILE A 223 9.00 -1.12 -25.75
C ILE A 223 9.17 -2.61 -25.44
N ALA A 224 8.17 -3.40 -25.79
CA ALA A 224 8.25 -4.86 -25.75
C ALA A 224 8.26 -5.46 -27.16
N GLY A 225 9.09 -6.49 -27.37
CA GLY A 225 9.07 -7.34 -28.55
C GLY A 225 8.32 -8.63 -28.28
N TYR A 226 7.52 -9.05 -29.25
CA TYR A 226 6.77 -10.31 -29.20
C TYR A 226 7.15 -11.19 -30.40
N LYS A 227 7.50 -12.46 -30.13
CA LYS A 227 7.70 -13.45 -31.16
C LYS A 227 6.41 -13.70 -31.91
N ASN A 228 6.50 -13.72 -33.23
CA ASN A 228 5.40 -14.07 -34.10
C ASN A 228 5.92 -15.01 -35.18
N TRP A 229 5.10 -15.33 -36.18
CA TRP A 229 5.45 -16.18 -37.30
C TRP A 229 6.48 -15.55 -38.26
N ARG A 230 6.77 -14.25 -38.12
CA ARG A 230 7.78 -13.53 -38.92
C ARG A 230 9.15 -13.64 -38.25
N SER A 231 10.21 -13.46 -39.01
CA SER A 231 11.59 -13.48 -38.51
C SER A 231 11.90 -12.33 -37.55
N ALA A 232 11.22 -11.18 -37.70
CA ALA A 232 11.37 -10.03 -36.82
C ALA A 232 10.22 -9.98 -35.79
N PRO A 233 10.49 -9.79 -34.47
CA PRO A 233 9.46 -9.61 -33.47
C PRO A 233 8.57 -8.38 -33.77
N SER A 234 7.28 -8.46 -33.44
CA SER A 234 6.43 -7.27 -33.43
C SER A 234 6.76 -6.44 -32.20
N LYS A 235 6.93 -5.13 -32.38
CA LYS A 235 7.13 -4.19 -31.30
C LYS A 235 5.81 -3.57 -30.89
N GLN A 236 5.61 -3.43 -29.57
CA GLN A 236 4.51 -2.71 -28.94
C GLN A 236 5.08 -1.74 -27.91
N ASN A 237 4.41 -0.63 -27.66
CA ASN A 237 4.71 0.28 -26.56
C ASN A 237 3.70 0.12 -25.41
N GLU A 238 3.88 0.86 -24.32
CA GLU A 238 3.01 0.77 -23.14
C GLU A 238 1.54 1.06 -23.43
N ALA A 239 1.21 1.79 -24.49
CA ALA A 239 -0.17 2.05 -24.89
C ALA A 239 -0.89 0.80 -25.41
N ASP A 240 -0.11 -0.12 -26.03
CA ASP A 240 -0.63 -1.35 -26.65
C ASP A 240 -0.64 -2.56 -25.71
N PHE A 241 0.05 -2.47 -24.54
CA PHE A 241 0.11 -3.59 -23.62
C PHE A 241 -1.25 -3.88 -22.98
N SER A 242 -1.52 -5.15 -22.70
CA SER A 242 -2.67 -5.50 -21.87
C SER A 242 -2.52 -4.93 -20.44
N ASP A 243 -3.64 -4.72 -19.75
CA ASP A 243 -3.62 -4.25 -18.36
C ASP A 243 -2.82 -5.19 -17.45
N GLY A 244 -2.98 -6.51 -17.63
CA GLY A 244 -2.22 -7.50 -16.89
C GLY A 244 -0.72 -7.41 -17.15
N THR A 245 -0.29 -7.20 -18.40
CA THR A 245 1.14 -7.02 -18.72
C THR A 245 1.71 -5.78 -18.06
N LEU A 246 1.00 -4.64 -18.10
CA LEU A 246 1.44 -3.41 -17.43
C LEU A 246 1.54 -3.56 -15.93
N ARG A 247 0.54 -4.19 -15.29
CA ARG A 247 0.54 -4.44 -13.84
C ARG A 247 1.69 -5.37 -13.45
N LEU A 248 1.92 -6.43 -14.21
CA LEU A 248 3.03 -7.35 -13.94
C LEU A 248 4.40 -6.65 -14.08
N ILE A 249 4.59 -5.84 -15.11
CA ILE A 249 5.80 -5.03 -15.30
C ILE A 249 5.99 -4.08 -14.11
N GLY A 250 4.94 -3.36 -13.72
CA GLY A 250 5.01 -2.43 -12.60
C GLY A 250 5.24 -3.13 -11.26
N LEU A 251 4.66 -4.29 -11.01
CA LEU A 251 4.91 -5.09 -9.82
C LEU A 251 6.36 -5.58 -9.76
N LEU A 252 6.88 -6.12 -10.89
CA LEU A 252 8.28 -6.51 -10.99
C LEU A 252 9.21 -5.32 -10.75
N TRP A 253 8.89 -4.14 -11.30
CA TRP A 253 9.61 -2.92 -11.05
C TRP A 253 9.60 -2.53 -9.57
N ALA A 254 8.42 -2.55 -8.93
CA ALA A 254 8.27 -2.24 -7.51
C ALA A 254 9.19 -3.12 -6.64
N ILE A 255 9.23 -4.43 -6.93
CA ILE A 255 10.07 -5.39 -6.21
C ILE A 255 11.57 -5.18 -6.50
N ILE A 256 11.93 -4.99 -7.77
CA ILE A 256 13.34 -4.94 -8.20
C ILE A 256 14.03 -3.65 -7.75
N LYS A 257 13.30 -2.53 -7.69
CA LYS A 257 13.85 -1.22 -7.28
C LYS A 257 14.04 -1.08 -5.77
N MET A 258 13.60 -2.05 -4.97
CA MET A 258 13.73 -1.97 -3.51
C MET A 258 15.17 -1.72 -3.10
N PRO A 259 15.41 -0.78 -2.16
CA PRO A 259 16.75 -0.52 -1.64
C PRO A 259 17.26 -1.72 -0.83
N ALA A 260 18.57 -1.75 -0.57
CA ALA A 260 19.19 -2.81 0.25
C ALA A 260 18.66 -2.85 1.69
N ASN A 261 18.21 -1.71 2.22
CA ASN A 261 17.52 -1.61 3.52
C ASN A 261 16.09 -1.11 3.27
N PRO A 262 15.17 -2.01 2.87
CA PRO A 262 13.78 -1.65 2.60
C PRO A 262 13.03 -1.40 3.91
N GLY A 263 11.91 -0.71 3.80
CA GLY A 263 10.94 -0.57 4.89
C GLY A 263 9.74 -1.48 4.65
N VAL A 264 8.60 -0.87 4.43
CA VAL A 264 7.32 -1.55 4.17
C VAL A 264 6.91 -1.36 2.71
N LEU A 265 6.56 -2.46 2.05
CA LEU A 265 5.93 -2.46 0.73
C LEU A 265 4.43 -2.69 0.89
N LEU A 266 3.66 -1.69 0.54
CA LEU A 266 2.20 -1.74 0.50
C LEU A 266 1.76 -2.02 -0.94
N LEU A 267 1.06 -3.12 -1.15
CA LEU A 267 0.50 -3.51 -2.44
C LEU A 267 -1.03 -3.49 -2.36
N GLU A 268 -1.68 -2.66 -3.17
CA GLU A 268 -3.14 -2.64 -3.25
C GLU A 268 -3.59 -3.35 -4.51
N GLU A 269 -4.32 -4.46 -4.31
CA GLU A 269 -4.90 -5.29 -5.36
C GLU A 269 -3.92 -5.60 -6.52
N PRO A 270 -2.72 -6.11 -6.22
CA PRO A 270 -1.70 -6.34 -7.24
C PRO A 270 -2.10 -7.42 -8.25
N GLU A 271 -3.05 -8.27 -7.88
CA GLU A 271 -3.58 -9.38 -8.70
C GLU A 271 -4.52 -8.94 -9.81
N LEU A 272 -5.09 -7.74 -9.75
CA LEU A 272 -6.08 -7.29 -10.73
C LEU A 272 -5.56 -7.43 -12.17
N SER A 273 -6.39 -7.99 -13.04
CA SER A 273 -6.07 -8.26 -14.45
C SER A 273 -4.92 -9.23 -14.68
N LEU A 274 -4.35 -9.86 -13.66
CA LEU A 274 -3.38 -10.92 -13.81
C LEU A 274 -4.07 -12.26 -14.11
N ASN A 275 -3.34 -13.13 -14.79
CA ASN A 275 -3.78 -14.52 -14.99
C ASN A 275 -3.79 -15.27 -13.65
N SER A 276 -4.79 -16.14 -13.42
CA SER A 276 -4.95 -16.90 -12.18
C SER A 276 -3.71 -17.72 -11.80
N ALA A 277 -2.97 -18.24 -12.77
CA ALA A 277 -1.72 -18.95 -12.50
C ALA A 277 -0.63 -18.02 -11.92
N ILE A 278 -0.59 -16.75 -12.33
CA ILE A 278 0.33 -15.76 -11.77
C ILE A 278 -0.15 -15.35 -10.37
N VAL A 279 -1.45 -15.16 -10.19
CA VAL A 279 -2.04 -14.82 -8.87
C VAL A 279 -1.66 -15.86 -7.82
N LYS A 280 -1.78 -17.14 -8.13
CA LYS A 280 -1.45 -18.24 -7.22
C LYS A 280 0.01 -18.29 -6.78
N ILE A 281 0.95 -17.89 -7.63
CA ILE A 281 2.39 -17.88 -7.28
C ILE A 281 2.87 -16.55 -6.71
N LEU A 282 2.04 -15.52 -6.72
CA LEU A 282 2.41 -14.18 -6.26
C LEU A 282 2.95 -14.16 -4.82
N PRO A 283 2.32 -14.85 -3.84
CA PRO A 283 2.85 -14.91 -2.46
C PRO A 283 4.25 -15.50 -2.39
N SER A 284 4.52 -16.57 -3.15
CA SER A 284 5.85 -17.19 -3.23
C SER A 284 6.88 -16.26 -3.86
N VAL A 285 6.50 -15.48 -4.89
CA VAL A 285 7.37 -14.45 -5.51
C VAL A 285 7.70 -13.35 -4.49
N LEU A 286 6.72 -12.88 -3.73
CA LEU A 286 6.91 -11.88 -2.68
C LEU A 286 7.76 -12.43 -1.52
N ALA A 287 7.54 -13.67 -1.11
CA ALA A 287 8.36 -14.35 -0.11
C ALA A 287 9.83 -14.45 -0.56
N GLN A 288 10.08 -14.77 -1.83
CA GLN A 288 11.43 -14.81 -2.40
C GLN A 288 12.10 -13.43 -2.43
N ALA A 289 11.36 -12.37 -2.79
CA ALA A 289 11.86 -11.00 -2.77
C ALA A 289 12.30 -10.59 -1.35
N ARG A 290 11.55 -11.04 -0.33
CA ARG A 290 11.82 -10.75 1.08
C ARG A 290 13.05 -11.50 1.64
N ARG A 291 13.34 -12.73 1.18
CA ARG A 291 14.46 -13.54 1.69
C ARG A 291 15.84 -12.86 1.60
N SER A 292 15.97 -11.88 0.74
CA SER A 292 17.22 -11.12 0.52
C SER A 292 17.25 -9.77 1.26
N SER A 293 16.22 -9.46 2.07
CA SER A 293 16.09 -8.15 2.73
C SER A 293 15.07 -8.22 3.87
N ASP A 294 15.17 -7.30 4.83
CA ASP A 294 14.20 -7.15 5.93
C ASP A 294 12.90 -6.45 5.48
N LEU A 295 12.45 -6.72 4.26
CA LEU A 295 11.25 -6.14 3.66
C LEU A 295 10.00 -6.67 4.36
N GLN A 296 9.17 -5.77 4.89
CA GLN A 296 7.84 -6.07 5.34
C GLN A 296 6.84 -5.83 4.19
N ILE A 297 5.89 -6.75 3.99
CA ILE A 297 4.92 -6.67 2.89
C ILE A 297 3.51 -6.66 3.46
N ILE A 298 2.71 -5.66 3.10
CA ILE A 298 1.28 -5.62 3.39
C ILE A 298 0.54 -5.53 2.05
N LEU A 299 -0.32 -6.51 1.80
CA LEU A 299 -1.03 -6.65 0.54
C LEU A 299 -2.53 -6.68 0.81
N SER A 300 -3.31 -5.82 0.15
CA SER A 300 -4.77 -5.96 0.12
C SER A 300 -5.20 -6.71 -1.13
N THR A 301 -6.19 -7.60 -0.98
CA THR A 301 -6.70 -8.41 -2.08
C THR A 301 -8.20 -8.63 -1.99
N HIS A 302 -8.83 -8.81 -3.14
CA HIS A 302 -10.20 -9.31 -3.32
C HIS A 302 -10.23 -10.73 -3.89
N ALA A 303 -9.06 -11.31 -4.19
CA ALA A 303 -8.94 -12.62 -4.79
C ALA A 303 -8.45 -13.64 -3.74
N PRO A 304 -9.36 -14.39 -3.11
CA PRO A 304 -8.99 -15.41 -2.12
C PRO A 304 -8.03 -16.45 -2.69
N GLU A 305 -8.03 -16.66 -4.00
CA GLU A 305 -7.11 -17.59 -4.67
C GLU A 305 -5.63 -17.29 -4.41
N ILE A 306 -5.30 -16.04 -4.04
CA ILE A 306 -3.94 -15.67 -3.62
C ILE A 306 -3.54 -16.39 -2.33
N LEU A 307 -4.52 -16.75 -1.50
CA LEU A 307 -4.32 -17.42 -0.22
C LEU A 307 -4.19 -18.95 -0.35
N ASN A 308 -4.22 -19.49 -1.56
CA ASN A 308 -4.00 -20.93 -1.82
C ASN A 308 -2.51 -21.34 -1.77
N ASP A 309 -1.60 -20.39 -1.53
CA ASP A 309 -0.18 -20.72 -1.34
C ASP A 309 0.02 -21.35 0.05
N GLU A 310 0.52 -22.58 0.08
CA GLU A 310 0.77 -23.35 1.32
C GLU A 310 1.77 -22.68 2.27
N GLY A 311 2.52 -21.71 1.78
CA GLY A 311 3.47 -20.92 2.57
C GLY A 311 2.84 -19.72 3.31
N ILE A 312 1.52 -19.59 3.31
CA ILE A 312 0.79 -18.55 4.06
C ILE A 312 0.26 -19.14 5.36
N SER A 313 0.54 -18.46 6.49
CA SER A 313 -0.01 -18.82 7.80
C SER A 313 -1.32 -18.06 8.08
N PRO A 314 -2.26 -18.62 8.85
CA PRO A 314 -3.45 -17.89 9.32
C PRO A 314 -3.12 -16.61 10.11
N ASP A 315 -1.94 -16.52 10.73
CA ASP A 315 -1.44 -15.33 11.41
C ASP A 315 -1.05 -14.20 10.43
N GLU A 316 -0.90 -14.51 9.16
CA GLU A 316 -0.57 -13.53 8.10
C GLU A 316 -1.84 -13.00 7.38
N VAL A 317 -3.04 -13.49 7.74
CA VAL A 317 -4.30 -13.11 7.09
C VAL A 317 -5.15 -12.26 8.03
N LEU A 318 -5.34 -11.00 7.66
CA LEU A 318 -6.17 -10.04 8.39
C LEU A 318 -7.51 -9.88 7.68
N LEU A 319 -8.56 -10.36 8.32
CA LEU A 319 -9.93 -10.21 7.83
C LEU A 319 -10.54 -8.89 8.28
N LEU A 320 -11.02 -8.09 7.32
CA LEU A 320 -11.80 -6.89 7.57
C LEU A 320 -13.28 -7.18 7.34
N ARG A 321 -14.09 -6.96 8.38
CA ARG A 321 -15.56 -7.07 8.31
C ARG A 321 -16.22 -5.73 8.52
N VAL A 322 -17.32 -5.50 7.83
CA VAL A 322 -18.20 -4.34 8.06
C VAL A 322 -19.16 -4.69 9.19
N THR A 323 -19.26 -3.81 10.18
CA THR A 323 -20.21 -3.92 11.30
C THR A 323 -21.02 -2.63 11.40
N ASP A 324 -22.10 -2.64 12.16
CA ASP A 324 -22.93 -1.46 12.41
C ASP A 324 -22.13 -0.30 12.99
N ASP A 325 -21.06 -0.61 13.71
CA ASP A 325 -20.16 0.35 14.34
C ASP A 325 -18.95 0.77 13.48
N GLY A 326 -18.80 0.25 12.29
CA GLY A 326 -17.69 0.49 11.36
C GLY A 326 -16.93 -0.79 11.01
N SER A 327 -15.67 -0.69 10.62
CA SER A 327 -14.84 -1.86 10.29
C SER A 327 -14.25 -2.48 11.54
N ARG A 328 -14.18 -3.81 11.56
CA ARG A 328 -13.46 -4.64 12.52
C ARG A 328 -12.37 -5.40 11.78
N ALA A 329 -11.20 -5.50 12.37
CA ALA A 329 -10.07 -6.26 11.82
C ALA A 329 -9.69 -7.37 12.80
N GLU A 330 -9.55 -8.60 12.29
CA GLU A 330 -9.21 -9.77 13.09
C GLU A 330 -8.28 -10.67 12.28
N LEU A 331 -7.25 -11.20 12.93
CA LEU A 331 -6.40 -12.20 12.30
C LEU A 331 -7.21 -13.51 12.16
N LEU A 332 -7.05 -14.18 11.04
CA LEU A 332 -7.74 -15.45 10.78
C LEU A 332 -7.46 -16.48 11.89
N SER A 333 -6.23 -16.54 12.37
CA SER A 333 -5.83 -17.43 13.48
C SER A 333 -6.59 -17.19 14.79
N SER A 334 -7.16 -15.99 14.98
CA SER A 334 -7.94 -15.62 16.18
C SER A 334 -9.43 -15.93 16.05
N LEU A 335 -9.89 -16.34 14.86
CA LEU A 335 -11.29 -16.64 14.59
C LEU A 335 -11.62 -18.11 14.91
N PRO A 336 -12.85 -18.43 15.36
CA PRO A 336 -13.31 -19.82 15.52
C PRO A 336 -13.20 -20.63 14.22
N ASP A 337 -13.46 -20.00 13.08
CA ASP A 337 -13.41 -20.59 11.74
C ASP A 337 -11.99 -21.08 11.35
N ALA A 338 -10.95 -20.67 12.07
CA ALA A 338 -9.60 -21.21 11.88
C ALA A 338 -9.52 -22.72 12.18
N SER A 339 -10.44 -23.27 12.99
CA SER A 339 -10.52 -24.72 13.25
C SER A 339 -10.88 -25.51 12.00
N ASP A 340 -11.50 -24.90 10.99
CA ASP A 340 -11.88 -25.57 9.75
C ASP A 340 -10.66 -25.93 8.89
N LEU A 341 -9.53 -25.24 9.11
CA LEU A 341 -8.23 -25.61 8.51
C LEU A 341 -7.75 -26.98 8.99
N ASP A 342 -8.02 -27.35 10.26
CA ASP A 342 -7.71 -28.67 10.83
C ASP A 342 -8.57 -29.78 10.21
N LEU A 343 -9.71 -29.41 9.62
CA LEU A 343 -10.60 -30.30 8.89
C LEU A 343 -10.22 -30.49 7.42
N GLY A 344 -9.17 -29.80 6.96
CA GLY A 344 -8.61 -29.92 5.62
C GLY A 344 -9.09 -28.88 4.61
N LEU A 345 -9.82 -27.84 5.04
CA LEU A 345 -10.11 -26.67 4.20
C LEU A 345 -8.85 -25.82 4.00
N THR A 346 -8.75 -25.14 2.85
CA THR A 346 -7.69 -24.17 2.61
C THR A 346 -8.02 -22.82 3.25
N ILE A 347 -7.00 -21.99 3.46
CA ILE A 347 -7.20 -20.59 3.90
C ILE A 347 -8.15 -19.85 2.95
N SER A 348 -8.01 -20.08 1.64
CA SER A 348 -8.89 -19.51 0.62
C SER A 348 -10.36 -19.93 0.82
N ASP A 349 -10.63 -21.20 1.08
CA ASP A 349 -12.00 -21.69 1.29
C ASP A 349 -12.65 -21.02 2.50
N VAL A 350 -11.93 -20.97 3.63
CA VAL A 350 -12.42 -20.34 4.87
C VAL A 350 -12.66 -18.83 4.66
N VAL A 351 -11.74 -18.14 3.99
CA VAL A 351 -11.87 -16.73 3.74
C VAL A 351 -13.01 -16.42 2.77
N ASP A 352 -13.18 -17.22 1.71
CA ASP A 352 -14.29 -17.07 0.75
C ASP A 352 -15.65 -17.09 1.45
N ASP A 353 -15.86 -18.04 2.34
CA ASP A 353 -17.11 -18.14 3.12
C ASP A 353 -17.31 -16.90 4.03
N LEU A 354 -16.23 -16.39 4.62
CA LEU A 354 -16.27 -15.26 5.55
C LEU A 354 -16.48 -13.89 4.88
N ILE A 355 -16.13 -13.75 3.60
CA ILE A 355 -16.28 -12.48 2.85
C ILE A 355 -17.42 -12.49 1.85
N ALA A 356 -18.04 -13.65 1.63
CA ALA A 356 -19.17 -13.78 0.72
C ALA A 356 -20.32 -12.86 1.12
N PRO A 357 -21.00 -12.22 0.17
CA PRO A 357 -22.20 -11.47 0.48
C PRO A 357 -23.36 -12.38 0.90
N ASP A 358 -24.08 -12.03 1.96
CA ASP A 358 -25.22 -12.80 2.49
C ASP A 358 -26.36 -12.96 1.50
N ASP A 359 -26.61 -11.96 0.64
CA ASP A 359 -27.71 -11.96 -0.34
C ASP A 359 -27.31 -11.32 -1.67
N LEU A 360 -27.25 -12.13 -2.72
CA LEU A 360 -27.04 -11.71 -4.11
C LEU A 360 -28.33 -11.57 -4.92
N THR A 361 -29.50 -11.85 -4.31
CA THR A 361 -30.79 -11.85 -5.04
C THR A 361 -31.15 -10.47 -5.63
N GLY A 362 -30.67 -9.40 -4.99
CA GLY A 362 -30.80 -8.03 -5.48
C GLY A 362 -30.20 -7.81 -6.87
N LEU A 363 -29.09 -8.44 -7.19
CA LEU A 363 -28.44 -8.37 -8.49
C LEU A 363 -29.31 -8.96 -9.60
N PHE A 364 -29.93 -10.11 -9.34
CA PHE A 364 -30.84 -10.74 -10.29
C PHE A 364 -32.12 -9.92 -10.52
N LYS A 365 -32.62 -9.23 -9.48
CA LYS A 365 -33.78 -8.33 -9.62
C LYS A 365 -33.45 -7.13 -10.51
N ALA A 366 -32.26 -6.55 -10.37
CA ALA A 366 -31.80 -5.43 -11.18
C ALA A 366 -31.60 -5.81 -12.66
N ALA A 367 -31.20 -7.05 -12.96
CA ALA A 367 -31.02 -7.57 -14.32
C ALA A 367 -32.32 -7.92 -15.03
N ARG A 368 -33.46 -8.04 -14.31
CA ARG A 368 -34.77 -8.28 -14.94
C ARG A 368 -35.27 -7.00 -15.59
N SER A 369 -35.32 -6.96 -16.93
CA SER A 369 -35.97 -5.87 -17.64
C SER A 369 -37.47 -5.84 -17.27
N ARG A 370 -38.00 -4.64 -17.00
CA ARG A 370 -39.45 -4.47 -16.93
C ARG A 370 -40.03 -4.83 -18.32
N ARG A 371 -40.72 -5.94 -18.37
CA ARG A 371 -41.66 -6.20 -19.50
C ARG A 371 -42.90 -5.39 -19.32
#